data_f2812ca01cdf26fc8c60423dbd8a5a37
#
_entry.id   f2812ca01cdf26fc8c60423dbd8a5a37
#
_cell.length_a   1.000
_cell.length_b   1.000
_cell.length_c   1.000
_cell.angle_alpha   90.00
_cell.angle_beta   90.00
_cell.angle_gamma   90.00
#
_symmetry.space_group_name_H-M   'P 1'
#
loop_
_entity.id
_entity.type
_entity.pdbx_description
1 polymer ?
#
loop_
_entity_poly.entity_id
_entity_poly.type
_entity_poly.pdbx_seq_one_letter_code
_entity_poly.pdbx_strand_id
1 'polypeptide(L)'
;MFGEFNLIDKYFSSRQPQRKDVHLALGDDCAVVKAPDNVRIAISTDTMVAGIHFLADANPAWVAHKALVSNLSDLAAMGATPAWVSMALTLPEIDEAWLEPFCTAFFDLANYYNIQLIGGDTTKGPLSITLTVQGFVPQDKVLLRSTAKVGDWVYVTGELGDSKAGLDVILDEAKRHEPFALELEKRHYLSTPRILVGQALLNLASSAIDISDGLISDLGHILRQSNVGVSLDVSTLPMSQELRQFVGHIQTAQKYALTSGEEYELCFTVPEQNKGSLDSALAHCGTKVTCIGQIRPQGTFELHNNGEKLDWNLRGYDHFKESE
;
A
#
# COMPACT_ATOMS: atom_id res chain seq x y z
N MET A 1 4.20 20.74 33.04
CA MET A 1 3.11 20.17 32.24
C MET A 1 3.69 19.93 30.85
N PHE A 2 3.68 18.71 30.37
CA PHE A 2 4.22 18.36 29.06
C PHE A 2 3.22 18.88 27.99
N GLY A 3 3.62 19.88 27.25
CA GLY A 3 2.76 20.52 26.25
C GLY A 3 3.10 20.08 24.81
N GLU A 4 2.33 20.54 23.84
CA GLU A 4 2.47 20.26 22.41
C GLU A 4 3.90 20.53 21.88
N PHE A 5 4.48 21.67 22.16
CA PHE A 5 5.85 22.01 21.74
C PHE A 5 6.90 21.07 22.31
N ASN A 6 6.75 20.66 23.60
CA ASN A 6 7.66 19.69 24.20
C ASN A 6 7.53 18.30 23.56
N LEU A 7 6.32 17.94 23.10
CA LEU A 7 6.07 16.70 22.37
C LEU A 7 6.77 16.75 21.01
N ILE A 8 6.59 17.84 20.25
CA ILE A 8 7.22 18.01 18.95
C ILE A 8 8.74 17.95 19.06
N ASP A 9 9.32 18.67 20.02
CA ASP A 9 10.77 18.68 20.23
C ASP A 9 11.31 17.30 20.62
N LYS A 10 10.62 16.60 21.53
CA LYS A 10 11.08 15.30 22.04
C LYS A 10 10.95 14.19 20.99
N TYR A 11 9.83 14.15 20.27
CA TYR A 11 9.46 13.00 19.46
C TYR A 11 9.71 13.18 17.96
N PHE A 12 9.79 14.42 17.45
CA PHE A 12 9.88 14.69 16.02
C PHE A 12 11.12 15.48 15.58
N SER A 13 11.61 16.45 16.38
CA SER A 13 12.57 17.43 15.88
C SER A 13 13.99 16.92 15.63
N SER A 14 14.47 15.82 16.20
CA SER A 14 15.88 15.40 16.11
C SER A 14 16.07 13.96 15.65
N ARG A 15 15.04 13.35 15.08
CA ARG A 15 15.03 11.90 14.77
C ARG A 15 15.60 11.54 13.40
N GLN A 16 15.82 12.52 12.52
CA GLN A 16 16.29 12.27 11.14
C GLN A 16 17.43 13.21 10.73
N PRO A 17 18.37 12.72 9.90
CA PRO A 17 19.31 13.58 9.21
C PRO A 17 18.58 14.43 8.16
N GLN A 18 18.99 15.69 8.02
CA GLN A 18 18.42 16.57 7.01
C GLN A 18 18.85 16.15 5.60
N ARG A 19 17.86 15.98 4.71
CA ARG A 19 18.10 15.74 3.29
C ARG A 19 18.67 17.00 2.61
N LYS A 20 19.44 16.81 1.55
CA LYS A 20 20.07 17.93 0.80
C LYS A 20 19.05 18.82 0.07
N ASP A 21 17.87 18.28 -0.23
CA ASP A 21 16.76 18.95 -0.90
C ASP A 21 15.77 19.62 0.10
N VAL A 22 16.06 19.58 1.40
CA VAL A 22 15.30 20.26 2.45
C VAL A 22 16.15 21.40 3.01
N HIS A 23 15.70 22.65 2.81
CA HIS A 23 16.36 23.83 3.36
C HIS A 23 15.88 24.11 4.77
N LEU A 24 14.59 23.94 5.01
CA LEU A 24 13.93 24.15 6.30
C LEU A 24 12.87 23.06 6.48
N ALA A 25 12.83 22.42 7.63
CA ALA A 25 11.83 21.41 7.99
C ALA A 25 11.05 21.88 9.25
N LEU A 26 11.00 21.03 10.29
CA LEU A 26 10.32 21.32 11.56
C LEU A 26 10.94 22.53 12.27
N GLY A 27 10.10 23.36 12.91
CA GLY A 27 10.53 24.47 13.75
C GLY A 27 10.24 25.87 13.22
N ASP A 28 9.63 25.99 12.03
CA ASP A 28 9.13 27.25 11.48
C ASP A 28 7.71 27.02 10.92
N ASP A 29 7.04 28.08 10.47
CA ASP A 29 5.65 28.04 9.97
C ASP A 29 5.46 27.12 8.76
N CYS A 30 6.50 26.95 7.92
CA CYS A 30 6.47 26.12 6.74
C CYS A 30 7.80 25.41 6.50
N ALA A 31 7.75 24.23 5.91
CA ALA A 31 8.94 23.62 5.31
C ALA A 31 9.33 24.33 4.02
N VAL A 32 10.65 24.44 3.76
CA VAL A 32 11.20 24.94 2.50
C VAL A 32 12.03 23.86 1.84
N VAL A 33 11.56 23.38 0.71
CA VAL A 33 12.17 22.25 -0.02
C VAL A 33 12.50 22.66 -1.47
N LYS A 34 13.43 21.95 -2.08
CA LYS A 34 13.82 22.16 -3.48
C LYS A 34 13.79 20.82 -4.23
N ALA A 35 12.85 20.65 -5.12
CA ALA A 35 12.83 19.47 -6.01
C ALA A 35 14.06 19.46 -6.92
N PRO A 36 14.64 18.29 -7.25
CA PRO A 36 15.66 18.15 -8.28
C PRO A 36 15.17 18.63 -9.64
N ASP A 37 16.13 18.95 -10.54
CA ASP A 37 15.78 19.27 -11.92
C ASP A 37 15.25 18.03 -12.67
N ASN A 38 14.40 18.25 -13.67
CA ASN A 38 13.83 17.22 -14.56
C ASN A 38 12.97 16.15 -13.86
N VAL A 39 12.34 16.49 -12.75
CA VAL A 39 11.33 15.65 -12.08
C VAL A 39 10.01 16.39 -11.94
N ARG A 40 8.94 15.60 -11.74
CA ARG A 40 7.66 16.09 -11.22
C ARG A 40 7.49 15.56 -9.81
N ILE A 41 6.67 16.23 -9.01
CA ILE A 41 6.33 15.81 -7.65
C ILE A 41 5.02 15.03 -7.71
N ALA A 42 5.04 13.77 -7.26
CA ALA A 42 3.84 12.99 -6.96
C ALA A 42 3.49 13.22 -5.49
N ILE A 43 2.22 13.44 -5.19
CA ILE A 43 1.72 13.73 -3.84
C ILE A 43 0.51 12.83 -3.57
N SER A 44 0.51 12.17 -2.42
CA SER A 44 -0.65 11.44 -1.91
C SER A 44 -0.90 11.76 -0.44
N THR A 45 -2.15 11.57 0.00
CA THR A 45 -2.55 11.78 1.38
C THR A 45 -3.54 10.70 1.81
N ASP A 46 -3.18 9.98 2.87
CA ASP A 46 -4.06 9.00 3.53
C ASP A 46 -4.25 9.34 5.00
N THR A 47 -5.43 8.98 5.50
CA THR A 47 -5.79 9.10 6.90
C THR A 47 -6.15 7.75 7.49
N MET A 48 -5.53 7.40 8.61
CA MET A 48 -5.89 6.24 9.41
C MET A 48 -6.57 6.68 10.71
N VAL A 49 -7.70 6.06 11.03
CA VAL A 49 -8.52 6.36 12.22
C VAL A 49 -8.63 5.11 13.08
N ALA A 50 -8.40 5.25 14.39
CA ALA A 50 -8.58 4.16 15.34
C ALA A 50 -10.04 3.67 15.34
N GLY A 51 -10.22 2.36 15.39
CA GLY A 51 -11.53 1.70 15.29
C GLY A 51 -12.07 1.53 13.86
N ILE A 52 -11.38 2.10 12.85
CA ILE A 52 -11.71 1.93 11.43
C ILE A 52 -10.58 1.19 10.70
N HIS A 53 -9.35 1.70 10.75
CA HIS A 53 -8.20 1.16 10.03
C HIS A 53 -7.25 0.34 10.91
N PHE A 54 -7.37 0.48 12.22
CA PHE A 54 -6.63 -0.28 13.22
C PHE A 54 -7.39 -0.28 14.55
N LEU A 55 -7.17 -1.30 15.38
CA LEU A 55 -7.76 -1.37 16.71
C LEU A 55 -7.11 -0.34 17.65
N ALA A 56 -7.88 0.21 18.58
CA ALA A 56 -7.39 1.22 19.51
C ALA A 56 -6.24 0.72 20.42
N ASP A 57 -6.19 -0.59 20.66
CA ASP A 57 -5.16 -1.29 21.44
C ASP A 57 -4.06 -1.94 20.57
N ALA A 58 -4.06 -1.68 19.26
CA ALA A 58 -3.02 -2.18 18.36
C ALA A 58 -1.64 -1.70 18.77
N ASN A 59 -0.62 -2.51 18.48
CA ASN A 59 0.78 -2.16 18.75
C ASN A 59 1.15 -0.84 18.03
N PRO A 60 1.56 0.21 18.76
CA PRO A 60 1.83 1.53 18.17
C PRO A 60 2.91 1.49 17.08
N ALA A 61 3.92 0.63 17.21
CA ALA A 61 4.95 0.46 16.19
C ALA A 61 4.39 -0.12 14.88
N TRP A 62 3.42 -1.03 14.97
CA TRP A 62 2.75 -1.60 13.80
C TRP A 62 1.79 -0.59 13.14
N VAL A 63 1.11 0.22 13.95
CA VAL A 63 0.27 1.32 13.45
C VAL A 63 1.11 2.33 12.68
N ALA A 64 2.28 2.73 13.22
CA ALA A 64 3.20 3.64 12.55
C ALA A 64 3.69 3.07 11.20
N HIS A 65 4.05 1.77 11.19
CA HIS A 65 4.46 1.08 9.98
C HIS A 65 3.36 1.11 8.92
N LYS A 66 2.16 0.64 9.28
CA LYS A 66 1.00 0.60 8.38
C LYS A 66 0.67 1.98 7.81
N ALA A 67 0.66 3.02 8.66
CA ALA A 67 0.37 4.39 8.24
C ALA A 67 1.37 4.91 7.20
N LEU A 68 2.66 4.62 7.35
CA LEU A 68 3.66 5.07 6.38
C LEU A 68 3.63 4.19 5.11
N VAL A 69 3.41 2.89 5.25
CA VAL A 69 3.35 1.95 4.12
C VAL A 69 2.17 2.24 3.21
N SER A 70 0.97 2.53 3.74
CA SER A 70 -0.20 2.87 2.91
C SER A 70 0.12 4.01 1.95
N ASN A 71 0.70 5.08 2.46
CA ASN A 71 1.11 6.24 1.67
C ASN A 71 2.26 5.95 0.69
N LEU A 72 3.26 5.15 1.12
CA LEU A 72 4.36 4.74 0.25
C LEU A 72 3.90 3.83 -0.89
N SER A 73 2.83 3.08 -0.69
CA SER A 73 2.20 2.23 -1.70
C SER A 73 1.70 3.04 -2.90
N ASP A 74 1.06 4.19 -2.64
CA ASP A 74 0.66 5.13 -3.70
C ASP A 74 1.85 5.63 -4.52
N LEU A 75 2.95 5.99 -3.84
CA LEU A 75 4.17 6.40 -4.54
C LEU A 75 4.76 5.25 -5.38
N ALA A 76 4.71 4.02 -4.86
CA ALA A 76 5.15 2.83 -5.59
C ALA A 76 4.30 2.60 -6.85
N ALA A 77 2.98 2.73 -6.74
CA ALA A 77 2.05 2.59 -7.88
C ALA A 77 2.32 3.60 -9.01
N MET A 78 2.86 4.77 -8.68
CA MET A 78 3.24 5.81 -9.64
C MET A 78 4.70 5.69 -10.15
N GLY A 79 5.49 4.74 -9.61
CA GLY A 79 6.92 4.60 -9.89
C GLY A 79 7.75 5.73 -9.28
N ALA A 80 7.26 6.38 -8.23
CA ALA A 80 7.91 7.52 -7.60
C ALA A 80 9.03 7.09 -6.64
N THR A 81 10.03 7.95 -6.50
CA THR A 81 11.05 7.88 -5.46
C THR A 81 10.59 8.72 -4.27
N PRO A 82 10.37 8.12 -3.08
CA PRO A 82 9.96 8.87 -1.88
C PRO A 82 10.95 9.99 -1.53
N ALA A 83 10.43 11.11 -1.02
CA ALA A 83 11.27 12.25 -0.65
C ALA A 83 10.87 12.86 0.68
N TRP A 84 9.64 13.29 0.83
CA TRP A 84 9.17 14.02 2.01
C TRP A 84 7.84 13.49 2.50
N VAL A 85 7.58 13.71 3.78
CA VAL A 85 6.29 13.42 4.40
C VAL A 85 5.94 14.53 5.40
N SER A 86 4.67 14.89 5.49
CA SER A 86 4.12 15.66 6.60
C SER A 86 3.08 14.82 7.34
N MET A 87 2.96 15.02 8.67
CA MET A 87 2.11 14.23 9.55
C MET A 87 1.18 15.14 10.35
N ALA A 88 -0.13 14.98 10.18
CA ALA A 88 -1.11 15.50 11.13
C ALA A 88 -1.54 14.36 12.07
N LEU A 89 -1.21 14.51 13.36
CA LEU A 89 -1.44 13.51 14.40
C LEU A 89 -2.45 14.04 15.42
N THR A 90 -3.61 13.39 15.51
CA THR A 90 -4.62 13.67 16.53
C THR A 90 -4.52 12.62 17.63
N LEU A 91 -4.37 13.04 18.87
CA LEU A 91 -4.20 12.18 20.05
C LEU A 91 -5.29 12.45 21.08
N PRO A 92 -5.88 11.43 21.74
CA PRO A 92 -6.80 11.64 22.85
C PRO A 92 -6.11 12.24 24.07
N GLU A 93 -4.86 11.85 24.29
CA GLU A 93 -3.97 12.35 25.37
C GLU A 93 -2.51 12.12 24.97
N ILE A 94 -1.59 12.77 25.69
CA ILE A 94 -0.15 12.53 25.49
C ILE A 94 0.23 11.31 26.33
N ASP A 95 0.36 10.17 25.65
CA ASP A 95 0.84 8.91 26.23
C ASP A 95 2.24 8.59 25.68
N GLU A 96 3.25 8.69 26.52
CA GLU A 96 4.64 8.39 26.15
C GLU A 96 4.86 6.91 25.83
N ALA A 97 4.08 6.00 26.46
CA ALA A 97 4.18 4.56 26.21
C ALA A 97 3.64 4.19 24.81
N TRP A 98 2.73 5.00 24.27
CA TRP A 98 2.24 4.88 22.90
C TRP A 98 3.16 5.60 21.89
N LEU A 99 3.58 6.85 22.24
CA LEU A 99 4.33 7.71 21.32
C LEU A 99 5.75 7.21 21.02
N GLU A 100 6.48 6.70 22.02
CA GLU A 100 7.88 6.27 21.81
C GLU A 100 7.99 5.11 20.81
N PRO A 101 7.25 3.99 20.94
CA PRO A 101 7.31 2.91 19.94
C PRO A 101 6.74 3.35 18.58
N PHE A 102 5.70 4.19 18.54
CA PHE A 102 5.16 4.74 17.30
C PHE A 102 6.22 5.56 16.55
N CYS A 103 6.82 6.55 17.20
CA CYS A 103 7.82 7.41 16.57
C CYS A 103 9.08 6.64 16.17
N THR A 104 9.54 5.71 17.02
CA THR A 104 10.71 4.88 16.69
C THR A 104 10.47 4.09 15.40
N ALA A 105 9.36 3.36 15.31
CA ALA A 105 9.04 2.58 14.11
C ALA A 105 8.80 3.46 12.86
N PHE A 106 8.13 4.61 13.04
CA PHE A 106 7.93 5.56 11.96
C PHE A 106 9.26 6.07 11.39
N PHE A 107 10.18 6.52 12.24
CA PHE A 107 11.45 7.07 11.80
C PHE A 107 12.42 6.00 11.28
N ASP A 108 12.42 4.79 11.83
CA ASP A 108 13.20 3.68 11.30
C ASP A 108 12.79 3.37 9.85
N LEU A 109 11.48 3.28 9.60
CA LEU A 109 10.94 3.03 8.26
C LEU A 109 11.18 4.22 7.32
N ALA A 110 10.97 5.46 7.80
CA ALA A 110 11.20 6.68 7.05
C ALA A 110 12.68 6.81 6.63
N ASN A 111 13.60 6.47 7.52
CA ASN A 111 15.04 6.44 7.23
C ASN A 111 15.39 5.34 6.21
N TYR A 112 14.78 4.16 6.33
CA TYR A 112 14.99 3.06 5.38
C TYR A 112 14.63 3.47 3.94
N TYR A 113 13.50 4.16 3.76
CA TYR A 113 13.06 4.67 2.44
C TYR A 113 13.62 6.05 2.10
N ASN A 114 14.50 6.60 2.94
CA ASN A 114 15.09 7.93 2.76
C ASN A 114 14.03 9.03 2.53
N ILE A 115 12.93 8.96 3.29
CA ILE A 115 11.87 9.96 3.31
C ILE A 115 12.02 10.82 4.59
N GLN A 116 11.97 12.15 4.46
CA GLN A 116 12.11 13.05 5.61
C GLN A 116 10.76 13.60 6.04
N LEU A 117 10.49 13.56 7.35
CA LEU A 117 9.39 14.32 7.95
C LEU A 117 9.75 15.81 7.90
N ILE A 118 8.96 16.59 7.18
CA ILE A 118 9.24 18.00 6.93
C ILE A 118 8.31 18.96 7.69
N GLY A 119 7.22 18.46 8.26
CA GLY A 119 6.23 19.26 8.98
C GLY A 119 5.02 18.45 9.37
N GLY A 120 4.04 19.14 9.92
CA GLY A 120 2.77 18.52 10.31
C GLY A 120 2.05 19.32 11.37
N ASP A 121 1.10 18.67 12.03
CA ASP A 121 0.30 19.23 13.11
C ASP A 121 0.08 18.18 14.20
N THR A 122 -0.08 18.63 15.46
CA THR A 122 -0.44 17.75 16.56
C THR A 122 -1.59 18.37 17.33
N THR A 123 -2.72 17.68 17.42
CA THR A 123 -3.90 18.20 18.09
C THR A 123 -4.54 17.17 19.01
N LYS A 124 -5.44 17.62 19.89
CA LYS A 124 -6.18 16.74 20.79
C LYS A 124 -7.53 16.32 20.18
N GLY A 125 -7.81 15.02 20.15
CA GLY A 125 -9.08 14.47 19.68
C GLY A 125 -9.02 12.95 19.57
N PRO A 126 -9.98 12.31 18.88
CA PRO A 126 -9.92 10.88 18.59
C PRO A 126 -8.65 10.52 17.82
N LEU A 127 -8.00 9.40 18.18
CA LEU A 127 -6.74 9.00 17.58
C LEU A 127 -6.88 8.85 16.05
N SER A 128 -6.16 9.69 15.34
CA SER A 128 -6.04 9.62 13.87
C SER A 128 -4.67 10.09 13.40
N ILE A 129 -4.22 9.53 12.30
CA ILE A 129 -2.92 9.77 11.70
C ILE A 129 -3.15 10.09 10.24
N THR A 130 -2.84 11.32 9.82
CA THR A 130 -2.89 11.72 8.41
C THR A 130 -1.47 11.98 7.94
N LEU A 131 -1.05 11.27 6.92
CA LEU A 131 0.24 11.49 6.27
C LEU A 131 0.02 12.07 4.88
N THR A 132 0.81 13.05 4.51
CA THR A 132 0.94 13.52 3.13
C THR A 132 2.35 13.26 2.67
N VAL A 133 2.50 12.31 1.74
CA VAL A 133 3.79 11.94 1.17
C VAL A 133 4.03 12.64 -0.16
N GLN A 134 5.29 13.01 -0.40
CA GLN A 134 5.74 13.54 -1.66
C GLN A 134 6.91 12.70 -2.18
N GLY A 135 6.90 12.43 -3.48
CA GLY A 135 7.95 11.69 -4.16
C GLY A 135 8.26 12.28 -5.53
N PHE A 136 9.36 11.86 -6.12
CA PHE A 136 9.79 12.31 -7.43
C PHE A 136 9.51 11.26 -8.49
N VAL A 137 8.92 11.69 -9.60
CA VAL A 137 8.83 10.90 -10.83
C VAL A 137 9.61 11.63 -11.94
N PRO A 138 10.21 10.91 -12.91
CA PRO A 138 10.82 11.54 -14.07
C PRO A 138 9.83 12.43 -14.81
N GLN A 139 10.31 13.54 -15.41
CA GLN A 139 9.44 14.52 -16.06
C GLN A 139 8.58 13.95 -17.19
N ASP A 140 9.08 12.94 -17.87
CA ASP A 140 8.47 12.31 -19.05
C ASP A 140 7.85 10.93 -18.79
N LYS A 141 7.97 10.40 -17.56
CA LYS A 141 7.54 9.04 -17.21
C LYS A 141 6.84 8.97 -15.88
N VAL A 142 5.69 8.35 -15.89
CA VAL A 142 4.89 8.06 -14.69
C VAL A 142 3.98 6.88 -15.01
N LEU A 143 3.76 6.00 -14.05
CA LEU A 143 2.75 4.95 -14.17
C LEU A 143 1.37 5.55 -13.91
N LEU A 144 0.40 5.22 -14.78
CA LEU A 144 -0.96 5.72 -14.69
C LEU A 144 -1.95 4.56 -14.71
N ARG A 145 -3.12 4.78 -14.13
CA ARG A 145 -4.24 3.82 -14.19
C ARG A 145 -4.93 3.80 -15.57
N SER A 146 -4.75 4.86 -16.37
CA SER A 146 -5.51 5.12 -17.60
C SER A 146 -4.82 4.68 -18.91
N THR A 147 -3.77 3.90 -18.83
CA THR A 147 -2.90 3.60 -19.98
C THR A 147 -2.78 2.12 -20.34
N ALA A 148 -3.60 1.24 -19.73
CA ALA A 148 -3.70 -0.17 -20.10
C ALA A 148 -4.32 -0.34 -21.51
N LYS A 149 -3.86 -1.35 -22.26
CA LYS A 149 -4.30 -1.64 -23.61
C LYS A 149 -4.77 -3.07 -23.73
N VAL A 150 -5.74 -3.30 -24.63
CA VAL A 150 -6.18 -4.67 -24.98
C VAL A 150 -4.98 -5.49 -25.43
N GLY A 151 -4.84 -6.68 -24.86
CA GLY A 151 -3.72 -7.58 -25.07
C GLY A 151 -2.61 -7.50 -24.04
N ASP A 152 -2.56 -6.45 -23.20
CA ASP A 152 -1.61 -6.38 -22.10
C ASP A 152 -1.86 -7.50 -21.08
N TRP A 153 -0.80 -8.03 -20.48
CA TRP A 153 -0.87 -9.04 -19.45
C TRP A 153 -1.00 -8.39 -18.08
N VAL A 154 -1.88 -8.94 -17.24
CA VAL A 154 -2.12 -8.46 -15.88
C VAL A 154 -1.23 -9.22 -14.91
N TYR A 155 -0.49 -8.50 -14.10
CA TYR A 155 0.41 -9.03 -13.08
C TYR A 155 0.07 -8.48 -11.71
N VAL A 156 0.40 -9.24 -10.67
CA VAL A 156 0.42 -8.76 -9.28
C VAL A 156 1.76 -9.08 -8.64
N THR A 157 2.16 -8.27 -7.67
CA THR A 157 3.31 -8.53 -6.80
C THR A 157 2.91 -9.34 -5.57
N GLY A 158 3.86 -10.02 -4.96
CA GLY A 158 3.72 -10.68 -3.66
C GLY A 158 2.66 -11.78 -3.61
N GLU A 159 1.99 -11.89 -2.49
CA GLU A 159 0.88 -12.80 -2.21
C GLU A 159 -0.34 -11.97 -1.78
N LEU A 160 -1.54 -12.45 -2.06
CA LEU A 160 -2.79 -11.73 -1.84
C LEU A 160 -3.74 -12.51 -0.92
N GLY A 161 -4.55 -11.79 -0.16
CA GLY A 161 -5.56 -12.34 0.73
C GLY A 161 -5.12 -12.38 2.20
N ASP A 162 -3.85 -12.15 2.47
CA ASP A 162 -3.28 -12.29 3.81
C ASP A 162 -3.68 -11.16 4.76
N SER A 163 -3.82 -9.94 4.27
CA SER A 163 -4.24 -8.80 5.10
C SER A 163 -5.64 -9.00 5.67
N LYS A 164 -6.60 -9.40 4.83
CA LYS A 164 -7.95 -9.74 5.30
C LYS A 164 -7.95 -10.93 6.27
N ALA A 165 -7.20 -11.97 5.97
CA ALA A 165 -7.07 -13.12 6.87
C ALA A 165 -6.46 -12.72 8.21
N GLY A 166 -5.47 -11.83 8.20
CA GLY A 166 -4.89 -11.23 9.40
C GLY A 166 -5.90 -10.44 10.23
N LEU A 167 -6.71 -9.62 9.58
CA LEU A 167 -7.80 -8.90 10.26
C LEU A 167 -8.81 -9.86 10.89
N ASP A 168 -9.22 -10.91 10.18
CA ASP A 168 -10.16 -11.92 10.71
C ASP A 168 -9.56 -12.70 11.89
N VAL A 169 -8.24 -12.93 11.92
CA VAL A 169 -7.52 -13.49 13.08
C VAL A 169 -7.51 -12.50 14.25
N ILE A 170 -7.22 -11.22 13.99
CA ILE A 170 -7.19 -10.16 15.02
C ILE A 170 -8.56 -10.01 15.70
N LEU A 171 -9.65 -10.14 14.95
CA LEU A 171 -11.03 -10.00 15.44
C LEU A 171 -11.57 -11.26 16.10
N ASP A 172 -10.95 -12.43 15.89
CA ASP A 172 -11.38 -13.72 16.44
C ASP A 172 -10.35 -14.27 17.45
N GLU A 173 -10.57 -14.04 18.73
CA GLU A 173 -9.67 -14.45 19.81
C GLU A 173 -9.35 -15.96 19.80
N ALA A 174 -10.30 -16.79 19.38
CA ALA A 174 -10.07 -18.25 19.29
C ALA A 174 -9.02 -18.62 18.25
N LYS A 175 -8.87 -17.83 17.19
CA LYS A 175 -7.93 -18.07 16.10
C LYS A 175 -6.52 -17.56 16.39
N ARG A 176 -6.34 -16.69 17.37
CA ARG A 176 -5.02 -16.10 17.71
C ARG A 176 -3.97 -17.12 18.18
N HIS A 177 -4.39 -18.31 18.57
CA HIS A 177 -3.48 -19.37 19.02
C HIS A 177 -3.07 -20.35 17.92
N GLU A 178 -3.58 -20.20 16.72
CA GLU A 178 -3.24 -21.04 15.58
C GLU A 178 -1.83 -20.74 15.04
N PRO A 179 -1.12 -21.72 14.48
CA PRO A 179 0.27 -21.53 14.02
C PRO A 179 0.45 -20.44 12.97
N PHE A 180 -0.58 -20.17 12.14
CA PHE A 180 -0.57 -19.14 11.10
C PHE A 180 -0.92 -17.73 11.62
N ALA A 181 -1.50 -17.62 12.82
CA ALA A 181 -2.12 -16.40 13.31
C ALA A 181 -1.16 -15.21 13.33
N LEU A 182 -0.01 -15.37 13.97
CA LEU A 182 0.98 -14.30 14.13
C LEU A 182 1.51 -13.80 12.76
N GLU A 183 1.69 -14.71 11.81
CA GLU A 183 2.19 -14.33 10.48
C GLU A 183 1.15 -13.54 9.69
N LEU A 184 -0.11 -13.97 9.71
CA LEU A 184 -1.22 -13.25 9.07
C LEU A 184 -1.44 -11.87 9.72
N GLU A 185 -1.40 -11.79 11.07
CA GLU A 185 -1.48 -10.52 11.79
C GLU A 185 -0.35 -9.56 11.39
N LYS A 186 0.89 -10.05 11.28
CA LYS A 186 2.01 -9.27 10.79
C LYS A 186 1.78 -8.77 9.35
N ARG A 187 1.28 -9.62 8.46
CA ARG A 187 1.02 -9.22 7.08
C ARG A 187 -0.07 -8.15 6.96
N HIS A 188 -1.02 -8.11 7.90
CA HIS A 188 -2.01 -7.03 7.98
C HIS A 188 -1.40 -5.68 8.38
N TYR A 189 -0.42 -5.68 9.29
CA TYR A 189 0.18 -4.45 9.81
C TYR A 189 1.53 -4.08 9.18
N LEU A 190 2.33 -5.06 8.79
CA LEU A 190 3.73 -4.90 8.41
C LEU A 190 3.98 -5.20 6.93
N SER A 191 3.07 -4.76 6.06
CA SER A 191 3.22 -4.85 4.61
C SER A 191 4.50 -4.14 4.13
N THR A 192 4.99 -4.51 2.95
CA THR A 192 6.19 -3.91 2.36
C THR A 192 5.79 -3.13 1.10
N PRO A 193 5.94 -1.81 1.06
CA PRO A 193 5.60 -1.02 -0.13
C PRO A 193 6.56 -1.35 -1.27
N ARG A 194 6.04 -1.52 -2.47
CA ARG A 194 6.76 -2.02 -3.64
C ARG A 194 7.49 -0.93 -4.42
N ILE A 195 8.18 -0.03 -3.70
CA ILE A 195 8.87 1.15 -4.29
C ILE A 195 9.83 0.75 -5.40
N LEU A 196 10.74 -0.21 -5.16
CA LEU A 196 11.72 -0.64 -6.16
C LEU A 196 11.05 -1.28 -7.38
N VAL A 197 9.97 -2.03 -7.16
CA VAL A 197 9.19 -2.61 -8.26
C VAL A 197 8.54 -1.51 -9.09
N GLY A 198 7.85 -0.55 -8.47
CA GLY A 198 7.22 0.57 -9.17
C GLY A 198 8.22 1.35 -10.04
N GLN A 199 9.40 1.64 -9.51
CA GLN A 199 10.47 2.32 -10.25
C GLN A 199 10.97 1.48 -11.44
N ALA A 200 11.17 0.18 -11.26
CA ALA A 200 11.60 -0.71 -12.34
C ALA A 200 10.54 -0.84 -13.45
N LEU A 201 9.26 -0.73 -13.11
CA LEU A 201 8.14 -0.80 -14.06
C LEU A 201 7.97 0.43 -14.95
N LEU A 202 8.58 1.58 -14.65
CA LEU A 202 8.44 2.82 -15.43
C LEU A 202 8.71 2.68 -16.94
N ASN A 203 9.52 1.71 -17.34
CA ASN A 203 9.84 1.44 -18.75
C ASN A 203 9.18 0.19 -19.33
N LEU A 204 8.43 -0.55 -18.52
CA LEU A 204 7.92 -1.88 -18.88
C LEU A 204 6.40 -1.95 -18.82
N ALA A 205 5.80 -1.40 -17.77
CA ALA A 205 4.37 -1.47 -17.58
C ALA A 205 3.65 -0.39 -18.39
N SER A 206 2.45 -0.71 -18.84
CA SER A 206 1.54 0.24 -19.46
C SER A 206 0.65 0.93 -18.44
N SER A 207 0.27 0.25 -17.35
CA SER A 207 -0.48 0.86 -16.23
C SER A 207 -0.11 0.20 -14.91
N ALA A 208 -0.39 0.86 -13.79
CA ALA A 208 -0.24 0.31 -12.45
C ALA A 208 -1.21 0.97 -11.47
N ILE A 209 -1.49 0.23 -10.39
CA ILE A 209 -2.23 0.66 -9.21
C ILE A 209 -1.73 -0.19 -8.03
N ASP A 210 -1.78 0.33 -6.81
CA ASP A 210 -1.62 -0.49 -5.63
C ASP A 210 -2.95 -1.17 -5.23
N ILE A 211 -2.86 -2.20 -4.38
CA ILE A 211 -4.02 -2.96 -3.91
C ILE A 211 -4.32 -2.52 -2.47
N SER A 212 -5.24 -1.56 -2.35
CA SER A 212 -5.71 -0.98 -1.09
C SER A 212 -7.14 -1.42 -0.71
N ASP A 213 -8.05 -1.54 -1.69
CA ASP A 213 -9.45 -1.91 -1.51
C ASP A 213 -9.76 -3.36 -1.97
N GLY A 214 -8.76 -4.04 -2.48
CA GLY A 214 -8.83 -5.39 -3.03
C GLY A 214 -8.65 -5.43 -4.54
N LEU A 215 -8.02 -6.51 -5.01
CA LEU A 215 -7.62 -6.66 -6.41
C LEU A 215 -8.75 -6.35 -7.41
N ILE A 216 -9.97 -6.83 -7.16
CA ILE A 216 -11.11 -6.61 -8.06
C ILE A 216 -11.50 -5.13 -8.10
N SER A 217 -11.52 -4.45 -6.94
CA SER A 217 -11.84 -3.03 -6.84
C SER A 217 -10.80 -2.19 -7.57
N ASP A 218 -9.54 -2.41 -7.25
CA ASP A 218 -8.41 -1.61 -7.71
C ASP A 218 -8.13 -1.82 -9.20
N LEU A 219 -8.11 -3.08 -9.65
CA LEU A 219 -8.06 -3.38 -11.09
C LEU A 219 -9.24 -2.75 -11.83
N GLY A 220 -10.43 -2.71 -11.20
CA GLY A 220 -11.61 -2.04 -11.74
C GLY A 220 -11.37 -0.55 -12.05
N HIS A 221 -10.50 0.14 -11.29
CA HIS A 221 -10.08 1.53 -11.59
C HIS A 221 -9.25 1.60 -12.88
N ILE A 222 -8.29 0.67 -13.08
CA ILE A 222 -7.54 0.57 -14.35
C ILE A 222 -8.50 0.33 -15.51
N LEU A 223 -9.42 -0.64 -15.37
CA LEU A 223 -10.35 -1.00 -16.44
C LEU A 223 -11.23 0.18 -16.85
N ARG A 224 -11.80 0.89 -15.88
CA ARG A 224 -12.64 2.07 -16.14
C ARG A 224 -11.88 3.22 -16.80
N GLN A 225 -10.70 3.57 -16.24
CA GLN A 225 -9.93 4.72 -16.74
C GLN A 225 -9.25 4.45 -18.08
N SER A 226 -8.94 3.19 -18.39
CA SER A 226 -8.36 2.77 -19.65
C SER A 226 -9.41 2.37 -20.71
N ASN A 227 -10.71 2.32 -20.37
CA ASN A 227 -11.80 1.85 -21.23
C ASN A 227 -11.58 0.44 -21.77
N VAL A 228 -11.19 -0.48 -20.92
CA VAL A 228 -10.89 -1.88 -21.26
C VAL A 228 -11.64 -2.86 -20.36
N GLY A 229 -11.59 -4.13 -20.69
CA GLY A 229 -12.06 -5.26 -19.88
C GLY A 229 -10.92 -6.15 -19.44
N VAL A 230 -11.23 -7.27 -18.77
CA VAL A 230 -10.24 -8.23 -18.29
C VAL A 230 -10.77 -9.65 -18.31
N SER A 231 -9.86 -10.61 -18.48
CA SER A 231 -10.06 -12.02 -18.18
C SER A 231 -8.96 -12.46 -17.22
N LEU A 232 -9.34 -12.93 -16.03
CA LEU A 232 -8.43 -13.40 -14.98
C LEU A 232 -8.53 -14.92 -14.81
N ASP A 233 -7.41 -15.57 -14.54
CA ASP A 233 -7.39 -16.97 -14.09
C ASP A 233 -7.09 -17.01 -12.59
N VAL A 234 -8.12 -17.29 -11.78
CA VAL A 234 -7.98 -17.33 -10.31
C VAL A 234 -7.11 -18.50 -9.84
N SER A 235 -6.86 -19.51 -10.67
CA SER A 235 -5.96 -20.60 -10.33
C SER A 235 -4.50 -20.16 -10.22
N THR A 236 -4.14 -19.04 -10.85
CA THR A 236 -2.79 -18.47 -10.83
C THR A 236 -2.56 -17.47 -9.71
N LEU A 237 -3.60 -17.07 -8.96
CA LEU A 237 -3.47 -16.10 -7.89
C LEU A 237 -2.41 -16.54 -6.85
N PRO A 238 -1.43 -15.68 -6.55
CA PRO A 238 -0.45 -15.96 -5.53
C PRO A 238 -1.10 -15.85 -4.14
N MET A 239 -1.07 -16.93 -3.40
CA MET A 239 -1.67 -17.04 -2.06
C MET A 239 -0.70 -17.76 -1.14
N SER A 240 -0.53 -17.25 0.08
CA SER A 240 0.34 -17.84 1.09
C SER A 240 -0.13 -19.22 1.57
N GLN A 241 0.78 -19.94 2.21
CA GLN A 241 0.43 -21.18 2.87
C GLN A 241 -0.44 -20.90 4.10
N GLU A 242 -0.18 -19.81 4.80
CA GLU A 242 -0.91 -19.37 6.00
C GLU A 242 -2.37 -19.05 5.67
N LEU A 243 -2.64 -18.32 4.59
CA LEU A 243 -4.01 -18.07 4.12
C LEU A 243 -4.73 -19.39 3.81
N ARG A 244 -4.07 -20.31 3.08
CA ARG A 244 -4.66 -21.60 2.72
C ARG A 244 -4.98 -22.45 3.93
N GLN A 245 -4.13 -22.44 4.97
CA GLN A 245 -4.36 -23.12 6.24
C GLN A 245 -5.51 -22.47 7.01
N PHE A 246 -5.54 -21.14 7.07
CA PHE A 246 -6.58 -20.37 7.75
C PHE A 246 -7.98 -20.68 7.20
N VAL A 247 -8.16 -20.65 5.89
CA VAL A 247 -9.50 -20.81 5.28
C VAL A 247 -9.86 -22.26 4.97
N GLY A 248 -8.90 -23.17 4.86
CA GLY A 248 -9.10 -24.61 4.63
C GLY A 248 -9.61 -25.01 3.23
N HIS A 249 -10.09 -24.08 2.41
CA HIS A 249 -10.65 -24.32 1.08
C HIS A 249 -10.06 -23.37 0.03
N ILE A 250 -9.62 -23.94 -1.09
CA ILE A 250 -8.95 -23.17 -2.15
C ILE A 250 -9.83 -22.06 -2.74
N GLN A 251 -11.12 -22.31 -2.97
CA GLN A 251 -12.00 -21.26 -3.51
C GLN A 251 -12.23 -20.12 -2.52
N THR A 252 -12.24 -20.39 -1.22
CA THR A 252 -12.30 -19.34 -0.19
C THR A 252 -11.02 -18.52 -0.21
N ALA A 253 -9.84 -19.16 -0.28
CA ALA A 253 -8.57 -18.46 -0.40
C ALA A 253 -8.51 -17.58 -1.66
N GLN A 254 -8.98 -18.06 -2.80
CA GLN A 254 -9.08 -17.30 -4.05
C GLN A 254 -9.98 -16.06 -3.89
N LYS A 255 -11.12 -16.19 -3.19
CA LYS A 255 -11.99 -15.03 -2.90
C LYS A 255 -11.29 -14.01 -2.01
N TYR A 256 -10.57 -14.46 -0.96
CA TYR A 256 -9.74 -13.57 -0.15
C TYR A 256 -8.73 -12.83 -1.01
N ALA A 257 -7.95 -13.53 -1.85
CA ALA A 257 -6.97 -12.92 -2.74
C ALA A 257 -7.56 -11.89 -3.72
N LEU A 258 -8.84 -12.06 -4.11
CA LEU A 258 -9.52 -11.12 -5.00
C LEU A 258 -10.11 -9.90 -4.30
N THR A 259 -10.47 -10.02 -3.01
CA THR A 259 -11.26 -9.00 -2.30
C THR A 259 -10.58 -8.41 -1.06
N SER A 260 -9.40 -8.92 -0.68
CA SER A 260 -8.65 -8.40 0.46
C SER A 260 -8.12 -7.01 0.17
N GLY A 261 -8.52 -6.04 0.95
CA GLY A 261 -7.90 -4.71 1.01
C GLY A 261 -6.63 -4.70 1.86
N GLU A 262 -5.95 -3.54 1.86
CA GLU A 262 -4.76 -3.26 2.66
C GLU A 262 -3.59 -4.23 2.43
N GLU A 263 -3.49 -4.79 1.22
CA GLU A 263 -2.36 -5.65 0.81
C GLU A 263 -1.11 -4.83 0.51
N TYR A 264 -1.29 -3.63 -0.06
CA TYR A 264 -0.21 -2.72 -0.48
C TYR A 264 0.79 -3.38 -1.44
N GLU A 265 0.30 -4.35 -2.20
CA GLU A 265 0.93 -4.94 -3.37
C GLU A 265 0.59 -4.11 -4.62
N LEU A 266 1.27 -4.34 -5.74
CA LEU A 266 0.96 -3.69 -7.01
C LEU A 266 0.19 -4.63 -7.94
N CYS A 267 -0.86 -4.10 -8.59
CA CYS A 267 -1.46 -4.66 -9.78
C CYS A 267 -1.05 -3.81 -10.98
N PHE A 268 -0.49 -4.42 -12.02
CA PHE A 268 0.03 -3.69 -13.18
C PHE A 268 -0.16 -4.46 -14.48
N THR A 269 -0.12 -3.75 -15.60
CA THR A 269 -0.27 -4.34 -16.93
C THR A 269 1.01 -4.18 -17.73
N VAL A 270 1.34 -5.22 -18.52
CA VAL A 270 2.58 -5.28 -19.31
C VAL A 270 2.25 -5.67 -20.75
N PRO A 271 2.68 -4.88 -21.76
CA PRO A 271 2.58 -5.26 -23.16
C PRO A 271 3.33 -6.55 -23.46
N GLU A 272 2.82 -7.37 -24.39
CA GLU A 272 3.43 -8.65 -24.77
C GLU A 272 4.93 -8.53 -25.06
N GLN A 273 5.34 -7.47 -25.76
CA GLN A 273 6.74 -7.23 -26.14
C GLN A 273 7.68 -7.01 -24.95
N ASN A 274 7.16 -6.57 -23.81
CA ASN A 274 7.96 -6.28 -22.60
C ASN A 274 7.96 -7.46 -21.61
N LYS A 275 7.11 -8.46 -21.82
CA LYS A 275 6.94 -9.61 -20.92
C LYS A 275 8.25 -10.35 -20.67
N GLY A 276 9.03 -10.60 -21.74
CA GLY A 276 10.32 -11.30 -21.61
C GLY A 276 11.41 -10.54 -20.85
N SER A 277 11.24 -9.23 -20.65
CA SER A 277 12.20 -8.39 -19.93
C SER A 277 11.84 -8.21 -18.44
N LEU A 278 10.64 -8.64 -18.02
CA LEU A 278 10.10 -8.36 -16.69
C LEU A 278 10.95 -9.01 -15.59
N ASP A 279 11.27 -10.30 -15.71
CA ASP A 279 12.04 -11.03 -14.72
C ASP A 279 13.43 -10.42 -14.50
N SER A 280 14.11 -10.02 -15.61
CA SER A 280 15.43 -9.39 -15.53
C SER A 280 15.36 -8.02 -14.88
N ALA A 281 14.34 -7.23 -15.17
CA ALA A 281 14.17 -5.89 -14.61
C ALA A 281 13.83 -5.92 -13.11
N LEU A 282 13.10 -6.94 -12.67
CA LEU A 282 12.66 -7.11 -11.28
C LEU A 282 13.61 -7.97 -10.43
N ALA A 283 14.68 -8.53 -11.02
CA ALA A 283 15.61 -9.44 -10.33
C ALA A 283 16.20 -8.86 -9.01
N HIS A 284 16.36 -7.53 -8.96
CA HIS A 284 16.91 -6.84 -7.79
C HIS A 284 15.86 -6.38 -6.77
N CYS A 285 14.58 -6.53 -7.09
CA CYS A 285 13.50 -6.04 -6.23
C CYS A 285 13.15 -7.01 -5.08
N GLY A 286 13.63 -8.24 -5.14
CA GLY A 286 13.35 -9.27 -4.12
C GLY A 286 11.86 -9.64 -4.00
N THR A 287 11.04 -9.27 -4.97
CA THR A 287 9.59 -9.45 -4.96
C THR A 287 9.16 -10.34 -6.11
N LYS A 288 8.42 -11.41 -5.80
CA LYS A 288 7.80 -12.27 -6.81
C LYS A 288 6.68 -11.53 -7.52
N VAL A 289 6.58 -11.70 -8.83
CA VAL A 289 5.46 -11.21 -9.64
C VAL A 289 4.76 -12.40 -10.31
N THR A 290 3.44 -12.31 -10.40
CA THR A 290 2.62 -13.40 -10.94
C THR A 290 1.69 -12.86 -12.01
N CYS A 291 1.71 -13.46 -13.20
CA CYS A 291 0.74 -13.21 -14.25
C CYS A 291 -0.60 -13.86 -13.88
N ILE A 292 -1.67 -13.05 -13.83
CA ILE A 292 -2.99 -13.52 -13.40
C ILE A 292 -4.07 -13.39 -14.47
N GLY A 293 -3.76 -12.84 -15.64
CA GLY A 293 -4.75 -12.67 -16.70
C GLY A 293 -4.30 -11.75 -17.82
N GLN A 294 -5.27 -11.29 -18.60
CA GLN A 294 -5.03 -10.44 -19.76
C GLN A 294 -6.13 -9.40 -19.94
N ILE A 295 -5.74 -8.19 -20.35
CA ILE A 295 -6.66 -7.10 -20.69
C ILE A 295 -7.42 -7.45 -21.97
N ARG A 296 -8.73 -7.24 -21.92
CA ARG A 296 -9.69 -7.57 -22.97
C ARG A 296 -10.42 -6.31 -23.46
N PRO A 297 -11.17 -6.39 -24.56
CA PRO A 297 -12.05 -5.29 -24.99
C PRO A 297 -13.02 -4.88 -23.87
N GLN A 298 -13.38 -3.60 -23.87
CA GLN A 298 -14.36 -3.02 -22.94
C GLN A 298 -15.65 -3.87 -22.89
N GLY A 299 -16.22 -3.98 -21.68
CA GLY A 299 -17.42 -4.79 -21.42
C GLY A 299 -17.14 -6.26 -21.11
N THR A 300 -15.90 -6.70 -21.20
CA THR A 300 -15.49 -8.03 -20.77
C THR A 300 -15.03 -8.01 -19.31
N PHE A 301 -15.64 -8.79 -18.45
CA PHE A 301 -15.14 -9.12 -17.12
C PHE A 301 -15.36 -10.62 -16.88
N GLU A 302 -14.30 -11.39 -16.90
CA GLU A 302 -14.38 -12.83 -16.82
C GLU A 302 -13.38 -13.36 -15.79
N LEU A 303 -13.87 -14.25 -14.93
CA LEU A 303 -13.05 -15.04 -14.01
C LEU A 303 -13.06 -16.49 -14.49
N HIS A 304 -11.89 -17.09 -14.56
CA HIS A 304 -11.71 -18.50 -14.92
C HIS A 304 -10.94 -19.22 -13.81
N ASN A 305 -11.18 -20.51 -13.65
CA ASN A 305 -10.40 -21.40 -12.80
C ASN A 305 -9.98 -22.63 -13.63
N ASN A 306 -8.70 -22.71 -14.00
CA ASN A 306 -8.19 -23.75 -14.91
C ASN A 306 -9.03 -23.88 -16.20
N GLY A 307 -9.41 -22.74 -16.79
CA GLY A 307 -10.18 -22.68 -18.04
C GLY A 307 -11.71 -22.75 -17.87
N GLU A 308 -12.23 -23.10 -16.72
CA GLU A 308 -13.67 -23.07 -16.43
C GLU A 308 -14.09 -21.65 -16.00
N LYS A 309 -15.13 -21.12 -16.64
CA LYS A 309 -15.68 -19.79 -16.28
C LYS A 309 -16.40 -19.84 -14.94
N LEU A 310 -16.11 -18.89 -14.09
CA LEU A 310 -16.75 -18.72 -12.79
C LEU A 310 -17.80 -17.61 -12.84
N ASP A 311 -18.91 -17.82 -12.15
CA ASP A 311 -19.97 -16.83 -11.96
C ASP A 311 -19.93 -16.30 -10.51
N TRP A 312 -18.84 -15.57 -10.19
CA TRP A 312 -18.68 -14.95 -8.88
C TRP A 312 -19.00 -13.47 -8.95
N ASN A 313 -19.96 -13.03 -8.12
CA ASN A 313 -20.25 -11.62 -7.93
C ASN A 313 -19.47 -11.12 -6.71
N LEU A 314 -18.24 -10.64 -6.93
CA LEU A 314 -17.35 -10.17 -5.88
C LEU A 314 -17.25 -8.65 -5.90
N ARG A 315 -17.08 -8.06 -4.72
CA ARG A 315 -16.89 -6.61 -4.53
C ARG A 315 -15.71 -6.39 -3.60
N GLY A 316 -14.96 -5.32 -3.81
CA GLY A 316 -13.94 -4.82 -2.88
C GLY A 316 -14.57 -4.01 -1.75
N TYR A 317 -13.72 -3.50 -0.87
CA TYR A 317 -14.11 -2.65 0.26
C TYR A 317 -14.66 -1.29 -0.22
N ASP A 318 -15.60 -0.72 0.53
CA ASP A 318 -16.15 0.61 0.30
C ASP A 318 -16.57 1.22 1.65
N HIS A 319 -15.92 2.32 2.05
CA HIS A 319 -16.12 2.99 3.35
C HIS A 319 -17.56 3.42 3.64
N PHE A 320 -18.38 3.64 2.61
CA PHE A 320 -19.74 4.18 2.72
C PHE A 320 -20.84 3.19 2.36
N LYS A 321 -20.46 1.94 2.05
CA LYS A 321 -21.43 0.85 1.85
C LYS A 321 -21.42 -0.08 3.05
N GLU A 322 -22.60 -0.32 3.61
CA GLU A 322 -22.78 -1.36 4.63
C GLU A 322 -22.39 -2.72 4.04
N SER A 323 -21.60 -3.48 4.79
CA SER A 323 -21.34 -4.89 4.50
C SER A 323 -22.65 -5.66 4.71
N GLU A 324 -23.27 -6.11 3.60
CA GLU A 324 -24.41 -7.05 3.66
C GLU A 324 -24.00 -8.39 4.24
#